data_3096496ec8d1c1a82a2a5c908f35f994
#
_entry.id   3096496ec8d1c1a82a2a5c908f35f994
#
_cell.length_a   1.000
_cell.length_b   1.000
_cell.length_c   1.000
_cell.angle_alpha   90.00
_cell.angle_beta   90.00
_cell.angle_gamma   90.00
#
_symmetry.space_group_name_H-M   'P 1'
#
loop_
_entity.id
_entity.type
_entity.pdbx_description
1 polymer ?
#
loop_
_entity_poly.entity_id
_entity_poly.type
_entity_poly.pdbx_seq_one_letter_code
_entity_poly.pdbx_strand_id
1 'polypeptide(L)'
;MALVRLNNYLKTKRKHSGLSQSEVSFLVRLKNKAELSRYERNVRVPSLRTALACQELYGVAVSDLFAGLSDSVASDTRARMKRFQARLRGKADPKSAGSRIMQKFHWISHRLLAMPNFKLVQQL
;
A
#
# COMPACT_ATOMS: atom_id res chain seq x y z
N MET A 1 -18.70 -5.60 16.12
CA MET A 1 -18.68 -4.92 14.81
C MET A 1 -17.24 -4.80 14.32
N ALA A 2 -16.99 -5.31 13.15
CA ALA A 2 -15.67 -5.13 12.55
C ALA A 2 -15.50 -3.67 12.17
N LEU A 3 -14.41 -3.05 12.67
CA LEU A 3 -14.02 -1.71 12.24
C LEU A 3 -13.51 -1.81 10.80
N VAL A 4 -14.31 -1.34 9.85
CA VAL A 4 -13.91 -1.30 8.45
C VAL A 4 -12.98 -0.10 8.27
N ARG A 5 -11.73 -0.35 7.89
CA ARG A 5 -10.81 0.72 7.55
C ARG A 5 -11.30 1.39 6.27
N LEU A 6 -11.29 2.71 6.24
CA LEU A 6 -11.61 3.45 5.03
C LEU A 6 -10.58 3.18 3.95
N ASN A 7 -11.00 3.26 2.67
CA ASN A 7 -10.07 3.14 1.55
C ASN A 7 -8.98 4.19 1.62
N ASN A 8 -9.34 5.42 1.98
CA ASN A 8 -8.37 6.44 2.32
C ASN A 8 -8.94 7.41 3.36
N TYR A 9 -8.05 8.15 3.99
CA TYR A 9 -8.36 9.14 5.03
C TYR A 9 -8.07 10.57 4.56
N LEU A 10 -7.98 10.81 3.26
CA LEU A 10 -7.66 12.12 2.70
C LEU A 10 -8.67 13.17 3.13
N LYS A 11 -9.96 12.87 2.96
CA LYS A 11 -11.02 13.79 3.33
C LYS A 11 -11.05 14.06 4.84
N THR A 12 -10.87 13.01 5.65
CA THR A 12 -10.83 13.12 7.11
C THR A 12 -9.69 14.03 7.55
N LYS A 13 -8.50 13.82 7.02
CA LYS A 13 -7.33 14.63 7.37
C LYS A 13 -7.48 16.07 6.88
N ARG A 14 -8.03 16.25 5.68
CA ARG A 14 -8.29 17.60 5.16
C ARG A 14 -9.25 18.36 6.07
N LYS A 15 -10.35 17.73 6.49
CA LYS A 15 -11.31 18.37 7.39
C LYS A 15 -10.70 18.71 8.74
N HIS A 16 -9.87 17.83 9.30
CA HIS A 16 -9.15 18.11 10.55
C HIS A 16 -8.18 19.28 10.42
N SER A 17 -7.58 19.45 9.24
CA SER A 17 -6.63 20.55 9.00
C SER A 17 -7.31 21.90 8.76
N GLY A 18 -8.62 21.89 8.50
CA GLY A 18 -9.35 23.12 8.14
C GLY A 18 -9.13 23.57 6.69
N LEU A 19 -8.38 22.82 5.89
CA LEU A 19 -8.06 23.18 4.52
C LEU A 19 -9.21 22.86 3.56
N SER A 20 -9.40 23.74 2.57
CA SER A 20 -10.34 23.49 1.48
C SER A 20 -9.72 22.55 0.44
N GLN A 21 -10.56 21.98 -0.43
CA GLN A 21 -10.06 21.15 -1.55
C GLN A 21 -9.14 21.97 -2.47
N SER A 22 -9.47 23.23 -2.72
CA SER A 22 -8.64 24.11 -3.56
C SER A 22 -7.27 24.35 -2.93
N GLU A 23 -7.25 24.58 -1.63
CA GLU A 23 -6.00 24.80 -0.90
C GLU A 23 -5.10 23.56 -0.92
N VAL A 24 -5.66 22.40 -0.66
CA VAL A 24 -4.89 21.14 -0.72
C VAL A 24 -4.40 20.88 -2.14
N SER A 25 -5.24 21.12 -3.15
CA SER A 25 -4.84 20.94 -4.55
C SER A 25 -3.63 21.80 -4.90
N PHE A 26 -3.60 23.03 -4.43
CA PHE A 26 -2.44 23.90 -4.59
C PHE A 26 -1.20 23.34 -3.88
N LEU A 27 -1.36 22.91 -2.64
CA LEU A 27 -0.24 22.43 -1.82
C LEU A 27 0.39 21.14 -2.34
N VAL A 28 -0.42 20.24 -2.90
CA VAL A 28 0.08 18.96 -3.44
C VAL A 28 0.23 18.97 -4.96
N ARG A 29 0.11 20.14 -5.58
CA ARG A 29 0.36 20.39 -7.01
C ARG A 29 -0.60 19.65 -7.93
N LEU A 30 -1.88 19.65 -7.59
CA LEU A 30 -2.92 19.18 -8.49
C LEU A 30 -3.44 20.32 -9.36
N LYS A 31 -4.01 20.01 -10.52
CA LYS A 31 -4.52 21.01 -11.45
C LYS A 31 -5.73 21.76 -10.89
N ASN A 32 -6.60 21.05 -10.18
CA ASN A 32 -7.84 21.63 -9.65
C ASN A 32 -8.42 20.77 -8.53
N LYS A 33 -9.43 21.31 -7.83
CA LYS A 33 -10.10 20.62 -6.73
C LYS A 33 -10.87 19.38 -7.18
N ALA A 34 -11.29 19.31 -8.44
CA ALA A 34 -12.01 18.15 -8.97
C ALA A 34 -11.13 16.91 -8.97
N GLU A 35 -9.85 17.07 -9.26
CA GLU A 35 -8.86 15.98 -9.23
C GLU A 35 -8.71 15.44 -7.80
N LEU A 36 -8.57 16.33 -6.81
CA LEU A 36 -8.51 15.92 -5.40
C LEU A 36 -9.80 15.23 -4.97
N SER A 37 -10.95 15.76 -5.39
CA SER A 37 -12.24 15.16 -5.07
C SER A 37 -12.34 13.72 -5.53
N ARG A 38 -11.81 13.40 -6.72
CA ARG A 38 -11.77 12.02 -7.24
C ARG A 38 -10.91 11.12 -6.36
N TYR A 39 -9.78 11.63 -5.87
CA TYR A 39 -8.93 10.87 -4.95
C TYR A 39 -9.63 10.65 -3.60
N GLU A 40 -10.25 11.69 -3.04
CA GLU A 40 -10.96 11.58 -1.76
C GLU A 40 -12.14 10.60 -1.82
N ARG A 41 -12.84 10.56 -2.97
CA ARG A 41 -13.97 9.65 -3.19
C ARG A 41 -13.55 8.26 -3.66
N ASN A 42 -12.26 8.03 -3.77
CA ASN A 42 -11.70 6.75 -4.22
C ASN A 42 -12.10 6.37 -5.65
N VAL A 43 -12.40 7.36 -6.49
CA VAL A 43 -12.69 7.18 -7.91
C VAL A 43 -11.39 7.01 -8.71
N ARG A 44 -10.31 7.58 -8.21
CA ARG A 44 -8.98 7.54 -8.82
C ARG A 44 -7.92 7.37 -7.77
N VAL A 45 -6.87 6.62 -8.09
CA VAL A 45 -5.69 6.47 -7.24
C VAL A 45 -4.69 7.54 -7.62
N PRO A 46 -4.18 8.33 -6.66
CA PRO A 46 -3.17 9.34 -6.97
C PRO A 46 -1.84 8.71 -7.38
N SER A 47 -1.03 9.47 -8.10
CA SER A 47 0.34 9.09 -8.39
C SER A 47 1.15 8.98 -7.09
N LEU A 48 2.26 8.26 -7.14
CA LEU A 48 3.17 8.16 -5.98
C LEU A 48 3.62 9.55 -5.52
N ARG A 49 3.92 10.45 -6.44
CA ARG A 49 4.31 11.82 -6.11
C ARG A 49 3.24 12.54 -5.30
N THR A 50 2.00 12.46 -5.75
CA THR A 50 0.87 13.09 -5.03
C THR A 50 0.66 12.43 -3.67
N ALA A 51 0.77 11.11 -3.59
CA ALA A 51 0.63 10.39 -2.32
C ALA A 51 1.72 10.82 -1.32
N LEU A 52 2.96 10.97 -1.77
CA LEU A 52 4.06 11.44 -0.93
C LEU A 52 3.85 12.89 -0.49
N ALA A 53 3.30 13.74 -1.36
CA ALA A 53 2.97 15.11 -0.99
C ALA A 53 1.89 15.15 0.09
N CYS A 54 0.88 14.28 -0.01
CA CYS A 54 -0.15 14.16 1.02
C CYS A 54 0.44 13.67 2.36
N GLN A 55 1.37 12.73 2.31
CA GLN A 55 2.10 12.28 3.50
C GLN A 55 2.81 13.43 4.17
N GLU A 56 3.49 14.26 3.41
CA GLU A 56 4.21 15.42 3.93
C GLU A 56 3.24 16.45 4.52
N LEU A 57 2.15 16.72 3.81
CA LEU A 57 1.15 17.69 4.24
C LEU A 57 0.45 17.30 5.54
N TYR A 58 0.04 16.04 5.66
CA TYR A 58 -0.76 15.56 6.80
C TYR A 58 0.08 14.91 7.90
N GLY A 59 1.35 14.64 7.66
CA GLY A 59 2.22 13.98 8.65
C GLY A 59 1.81 12.54 8.94
N VAL A 60 1.21 11.86 7.97
CA VAL A 60 0.71 10.48 8.09
C VAL A 60 1.30 9.66 6.96
N ALA A 61 1.79 8.47 7.28
CA ALA A 61 2.39 7.59 6.27
C ALA A 61 1.39 7.25 5.16
N VAL A 62 1.90 7.11 3.92
CA VAL A 62 1.07 6.77 2.75
C VAL A 62 0.25 5.52 3.02
N SER A 63 0.83 4.49 3.63
CA SER A 63 0.13 3.25 3.96
C SER A 63 -1.04 3.44 4.92
N ASP A 64 -0.98 4.45 5.78
CA ASP A 64 -2.07 4.78 6.70
C ASP A 64 -3.10 5.72 6.05
N LEU A 65 -2.64 6.68 5.23
CA LEU A 65 -3.54 7.55 4.47
C LEU A 65 -4.41 6.76 3.49
N PHE A 66 -3.83 5.77 2.83
CA PHE A 66 -4.51 4.91 1.84
C PHE A 66 -4.64 3.48 2.37
N ALA A 67 -5.16 3.36 3.59
CA ALA A 67 -5.16 2.10 4.34
C ALA A 67 -5.86 0.96 3.60
N GLY A 68 -7.03 1.21 3.02
CA GLY A 68 -7.76 0.16 2.28
C GLY A 68 -7.00 -0.32 1.06
N LEU A 69 -6.43 0.60 0.28
CA LEU A 69 -5.61 0.26 -0.87
C LEU A 69 -4.33 -0.46 -0.43
N SER A 70 -3.69 0.02 0.63
CA SER A 70 -2.48 -0.60 1.18
C SER A 70 -2.73 -2.05 1.60
N ASP A 71 -3.83 -2.31 2.30
CA ASP A 71 -4.21 -3.66 2.72
C ASP A 71 -4.50 -4.56 1.51
N SER A 72 -5.20 -4.04 0.52
CA SER A 72 -5.53 -4.77 -0.71
C SER A 72 -4.27 -5.14 -1.50
N VAL A 73 -3.36 -4.18 -1.68
CA VAL A 73 -2.10 -4.41 -2.41
C VAL A 73 -1.22 -5.41 -1.65
N ALA A 74 -1.12 -5.27 -0.33
CA ALA A 74 -0.33 -6.18 0.48
C ALA A 74 -0.84 -7.61 0.39
N SER A 75 -2.15 -7.80 0.48
CA SER A 75 -2.81 -9.11 0.38
C SER A 75 -2.59 -9.75 -1.00
N ASP A 76 -2.81 -9.00 -2.06
CA ASP A 76 -2.64 -9.48 -3.44
C ASP A 76 -1.18 -9.83 -3.73
N THR A 77 -0.25 -8.94 -3.35
CA THR A 77 1.18 -9.16 -3.57
C THR A 77 1.66 -10.39 -2.81
N ARG A 78 1.23 -10.55 -1.55
CA ARG A 78 1.58 -11.70 -0.73
C ARG A 78 1.09 -13.01 -1.36
N ALA A 79 -0.15 -13.03 -1.86
CA ALA A 79 -0.70 -14.20 -2.54
C ALA A 79 0.12 -14.56 -3.79
N ARG A 80 0.53 -13.56 -4.55
CA ARG A 80 1.37 -13.74 -5.74
C ARG A 80 2.77 -14.24 -5.36
N MET A 81 3.34 -13.72 -4.27
CA MET A 81 4.64 -14.19 -3.77
C MET A 81 4.58 -15.66 -3.37
N LYS A 82 3.50 -16.09 -2.72
CA LYS A 82 3.31 -17.51 -2.35
C LYS A 82 3.24 -18.40 -3.58
N ARG A 83 2.52 -17.97 -4.61
CA ARG A 83 2.43 -18.74 -5.87
C ARG A 83 3.77 -18.79 -6.58
N PHE A 84 4.50 -17.70 -6.57
CA PHE A 84 5.84 -17.63 -7.17
C PHE A 84 6.83 -18.52 -6.40
N GLN A 85 6.77 -18.49 -5.06
CA GLN A 85 7.57 -19.37 -4.21
C GLN A 85 7.35 -20.86 -4.55
N ALA A 86 6.08 -21.27 -4.69
CA ALA A 86 5.73 -22.65 -5.05
C ALA A 86 6.29 -23.01 -6.43
N ARG A 87 6.23 -22.08 -7.39
CA ARG A 87 6.80 -22.28 -8.72
C ARG A 87 8.32 -22.46 -8.68
N LEU A 88 9.01 -21.63 -7.87
CA LEU A 88 10.46 -21.74 -7.71
C LEU A 88 10.87 -23.02 -7.01
N ARG A 89 10.08 -23.48 -6.03
CA ARG A 89 10.33 -24.74 -5.30
C ARG A 89 10.36 -25.92 -6.25
N GLY A 90 9.46 -25.96 -7.24
CA GLY A 90 9.43 -27.01 -8.25
C GLY A 90 10.61 -26.99 -9.21
N LYS A 91 11.33 -25.87 -9.30
CA LYS A 91 12.47 -25.68 -10.19
C LYS A 91 13.82 -25.66 -9.45
N ALA A 92 13.81 -25.63 -8.11
CA ALA A 92 15.03 -25.55 -7.32
C ALA A 92 15.76 -26.89 -7.33
N ASP A 93 17.01 -26.88 -7.80
CA ASP A 93 17.92 -28.02 -7.72
C ASP A 93 18.88 -27.79 -6.55
N PRO A 94 18.91 -28.68 -5.53
CA PRO A 94 19.84 -28.56 -4.41
C PRO A 94 21.30 -28.49 -4.83
N LYS A 95 21.64 -29.02 -6.02
CA LYS A 95 23.01 -28.99 -6.55
C LYS A 95 23.39 -27.61 -7.12
N SER A 96 22.43 -26.70 -7.27
CA SER A 96 22.64 -25.36 -7.82
C SER A 96 22.52 -24.27 -6.74
N ALA A 97 23.15 -24.49 -5.59
CA ALA A 97 23.01 -23.63 -4.42
C ALA A 97 23.38 -22.15 -4.66
N GLY A 98 24.15 -21.85 -5.72
CA GLY A 98 24.49 -20.47 -6.10
C GLY A 98 23.67 -19.93 -7.27
N SER A 99 22.65 -20.63 -7.72
CA SER A 99 21.85 -20.22 -8.87
C SER A 99 20.93 -19.04 -8.54
N ARG A 100 20.51 -18.29 -9.58
CA ARG A 100 19.52 -17.23 -9.44
C ARG A 100 18.18 -17.75 -8.90
N ILE A 101 17.83 -18.97 -9.25
CA ILE A 101 16.60 -19.61 -8.76
C ILE A 101 16.63 -19.72 -7.24
N MET A 102 17.73 -20.20 -6.67
CA MET A 102 17.90 -20.31 -5.22
C MET A 102 17.94 -18.94 -4.55
N GLN A 103 18.59 -17.96 -5.17
CA GLN A 103 18.61 -16.59 -4.66
C GLN A 103 17.21 -15.99 -4.57
N LYS A 104 16.42 -16.16 -5.62
CA LYS A 104 15.01 -15.67 -5.66
C LYS A 104 14.17 -16.38 -4.60
N PHE A 105 14.34 -17.70 -4.49
CA PHE A 105 13.60 -18.50 -3.52
C PHE A 105 13.89 -18.05 -2.10
N HIS A 106 15.15 -17.83 -1.76
CA HIS A 106 15.56 -17.36 -0.44
C HIS A 106 15.00 -15.98 -0.14
N TRP A 107 15.08 -15.06 -1.11
CA TRP A 107 14.56 -13.71 -0.94
C TRP A 107 13.05 -13.73 -0.65
N ILE A 108 12.27 -14.41 -1.49
CA ILE A 108 10.82 -14.48 -1.36
C ILE A 108 10.43 -15.16 -0.04
N SER A 109 11.10 -16.26 0.31
CA SER A 109 10.83 -16.99 1.54
C SER A 109 11.08 -16.11 2.78
N HIS A 110 12.18 -15.37 2.80
CA HIS A 110 12.48 -14.42 3.87
C HIS A 110 11.44 -13.32 3.98
N ARG A 111 11.03 -12.76 2.84
CA ARG A 111 10.02 -11.70 2.84
C ARG A 111 8.68 -12.20 3.38
N LEU A 112 8.26 -13.39 2.99
CA LEU A 112 6.99 -13.97 3.46
C LEU A 112 7.01 -14.21 4.98
N LEU A 113 8.14 -14.65 5.52
CA LEU A 113 8.29 -14.85 6.96
C LEU A 113 8.29 -13.54 7.75
N ALA A 114 8.87 -12.49 7.17
CA ALA A 114 8.99 -11.17 7.81
C ALA A 114 7.71 -10.34 7.73
N MET A 115 6.77 -10.70 6.84
CA MET A 115 5.54 -9.93 6.66
C MET A 115 4.62 -10.11 7.86
N PRO A 116 4.12 -8.99 8.45
CA PRO A 116 3.14 -9.09 9.51
C PRO A 116 1.86 -9.71 8.97
N ASN A 117 1.29 -10.61 9.76
CA ASN A 117 0.00 -11.19 9.43
C ASN A 117 -1.09 -10.22 9.88
N PHE A 118 -1.53 -9.35 8.96
CA PHE A 118 -2.54 -8.34 9.26
C PHE A 118 -3.84 -8.91 9.82
N LYS A 119 -4.19 -10.13 9.42
CA LYS A 119 -5.40 -10.78 9.95
C LYS A 119 -5.27 -11.09 11.45
N LEU A 120 -4.07 -11.44 11.92
CA LEU A 120 -3.84 -11.69 13.34
C LEU A 120 -3.86 -10.39 14.15
N VAL A 121 -3.30 -9.31 13.61
CA VAL A 121 -3.29 -8.00 14.27
C VAL A 121 -4.70 -7.44 14.41
N GLN A 122 -5.58 -7.71 13.45
CA GLN A 122 -6.98 -7.26 13.50
C GLN A 122 -7.84 -8.06 14.49
N GLN A 123 -7.39 -9.23 14.92
CA GLN A 123 -8.09 -10.07 15.89
C GLN A 123 -7.68 -9.79 17.34
N LEU A 124 -6.64 -9.00 17.50
CA LEU A 124 -6.19 -8.56 18.82
C LEU A 124 -6.80 -7.23 19.21
#